data_79b76103b0a007514c2d8bf72e364dd1
#
_entry.id   79b76103b0a007514c2d8bf72e364dd1
#
_cell.length_a   1.000
_cell.length_b   1.000
_cell.length_c   1.000
_cell.angle_alpha   90.00
_cell.angle_beta   90.00
_cell.angle_gamma   90.00
#
_symmetry.space_group_name_H-M   'P 1'
#
loop_
_entity.id
_entity.type
_entity.pdbx_description
1 polymer ?
#
loop_
_entity_poly.entity_id
_entity_poly.type
_entity_poly.pdbx_seq_one_letter_code
_entity_poly.pdbx_strand_id
1 'polypeptide(L)'
;TRTNRLYFMAIQSDIVIIGSGVAGLSLAIQLASRRKDISIIVLAKTTESESNTNYAQGGIASVWDHETDDFKSHIDDTLDAGDDLCDPKIVRIVVEEGPVRVQELIDWGANFDKDNSGDYDLGREGGHSENRILHYKDVTGWEIQRTLMAKAATYDNIAIYEHYFAIDIITQHHLGHNISRLTPNIECFGVYALNRKTSEIITFLAKQTVLASGGTGQVYKSTTNPAVATGDGIAMFYRAKGRVENMEFVQFHPTALYNPAGENPDFLISEAVRGFGAVLKDASGNEFMQKYDERLSLAPRDIVARAIDNEMKVRGVDNMYLDCRHLDKEGFLKHFPNIYNKCLSIGIDPMVSMIPVVPACHYMCGGIQVNEFGQSSIRRLLAAGECTCSGLHGANRLASNSLLEGLVFGYRGAMKILESFEEYTIQEGIPDWNATGTNDPKEMILITQSRKEVKEIMSNYVGIVRSNVRLKRASDRMFLLYQETEELYNNTTISPQLCELRNLITISYLIIKGATLRHESRGLHYTTDYPGKLPFIENTLM
;
A
#
# COMPACT_ATOMS: atom_id res chain seq x y z
N THR A 1 35.06 31.28 -18.59
CA THR A 1 33.61 31.34 -18.82
C THR A 1 32.92 30.88 -17.54
N ARG A 2 32.40 31.85 -16.76
CA ARG A 2 31.58 31.59 -15.56
C ARG A 2 30.25 31.01 -16.05
N THR A 3 30.09 29.70 -15.87
CA THR A 3 28.76 29.07 -15.93
C THR A 3 27.97 29.62 -14.78
N ASN A 4 26.94 30.39 -15.03
CA ASN A 4 25.89 30.75 -14.08
C ASN A 4 25.24 29.44 -13.61
N ARG A 5 25.65 28.91 -12.48
CA ARG A 5 24.85 27.96 -11.71
C ARG A 5 23.66 28.78 -11.23
N LEU A 6 22.51 28.59 -11.84
CA LEU A 6 21.23 28.93 -11.24
C LEU A 6 21.15 28.10 -9.94
N TYR A 7 21.42 28.74 -8.81
CA TYR A 7 21.08 28.16 -7.50
C TYR A 7 19.57 28.09 -7.47
N PHE A 8 19.00 26.93 -7.68
CA PHE A 8 17.59 26.71 -7.39
C PHE A 8 17.45 26.85 -5.87
N MET A 9 16.79 27.89 -5.44
CA MET A 9 16.46 28.06 -4.02
C MET A 9 15.55 26.91 -3.63
N ALA A 10 15.86 26.27 -2.46
CA ALA A 10 15.02 25.24 -1.90
C ALA A 10 13.55 25.71 -1.79
N ILE A 11 12.62 24.88 -2.19
CA ILE A 11 11.19 25.17 -2.00
C ILE A 11 10.87 24.91 -0.52
N GLN A 12 10.31 25.90 0.13
CA GLN A 12 9.94 25.85 1.55
C GLN A 12 8.43 25.80 1.70
N SER A 13 7.96 24.97 2.62
CA SER A 13 6.57 24.86 3.01
C SER A 13 6.46 24.52 4.49
N ASP A 14 5.35 24.83 5.12
CA ASP A 14 5.14 24.39 6.50
C ASP A 14 5.05 22.86 6.57
N ILE A 15 4.30 22.27 5.66
CA ILE A 15 4.08 20.82 5.59
C ILE A 15 4.38 20.31 4.18
N VAL A 16 5.13 19.20 4.10
CA VAL A 16 5.33 18.43 2.86
C VAL A 16 4.77 17.02 3.04
N ILE A 17 3.88 16.62 2.15
CA ILE A 17 3.22 15.31 2.14
C ILE A 17 3.66 14.55 0.90
N ILE A 18 4.17 13.32 1.07
CA ILE A 18 4.59 12.46 -0.02
C ILE A 18 3.48 11.43 -0.29
N GLY A 19 2.77 11.61 -1.39
CA GLY A 19 1.67 10.77 -1.84
C GLY A 19 0.31 11.45 -1.83
N SER A 20 -0.43 11.30 -2.92
CA SER A 20 -1.75 11.89 -3.20
C SER A 20 -2.91 10.88 -3.10
N GLY A 21 -2.71 9.75 -2.41
CA GLY A 21 -3.77 8.79 -2.09
C GLY A 21 -4.67 9.24 -0.93
N VAL A 22 -5.56 8.35 -0.49
CA VAL A 22 -6.54 8.63 0.58
C VAL A 22 -5.91 9.23 1.83
N ALA A 23 -4.80 8.69 2.32
CA ALA A 23 -4.17 9.16 3.55
C ALA A 23 -3.56 10.56 3.37
N GLY A 24 -2.82 10.81 2.28
CA GLY A 24 -2.15 12.09 2.03
C GLY A 24 -3.14 13.23 1.77
N LEU A 25 -4.12 13.02 0.89
CA LEU A 25 -5.11 14.06 0.57
C LEU A 25 -6.04 14.33 1.74
N SER A 26 -6.51 13.31 2.46
CA SER A 26 -7.37 13.54 3.63
C SER A 26 -6.63 14.33 4.72
N LEU A 27 -5.36 14.03 4.98
CA LEU A 27 -4.52 14.78 5.91
C LEU A 27 -4.35 16.24 5.45
N ALA A 28 -4.06 16.48 4.17
CA ALA A 28 -3.94 17.83 3.62
C ALA A 28 -5.23 18.64 3.79
N ILE A 29 -6.38 18.04 3.48
CA ILE A 29 -7.71 18.67 3.64
C ILE A 29 -7.99 18.98 5.11
N GLN A 30 -7.70 18.05 6.03
CA GLN A 30 -7.90 18.25 7.46
C GLN A 30 -7.06 19.41 8.02
N LEU A 31 -5.83 19.57 7.56
CA LEU A 31 -4.97 20.70 7.91
C LEU A 31 -5.51 22.02 7.34
N ALA A 32 -5.75 22.06 6.01
CA ALA A 32 -6.15 23.26 5.30
C ALA A 32 -7.50 23.81 5.78
N SER A 33 -8.43 22.93 6.14
CA SER A 33 -9.75 23.35 6.67
C SER A 33 -9.68 24.05 8.03
N ARG A 34 -8.63 23.77 8.82
CA ARG A 34 -8.46 24.31 10.19
C ARG A 34 -7.47 25.46 10.29
N ARG A 35 -6.46 25.48 9.42
CA ARG A 35 -5.43 26.54 9.40
C ARG A 35 -5.20 27.00 7.96
N LYS A 36 -5.77 28.14 7.61
CA LYS A 36 -5.63 28.74 6.27
C LYS A 36 -4.28 29.44 6.05
N ASP A 37 -3.57 29.72 7.12
CA ASP A 37 -2.28 30.42 7.15
C ASP A 37 -1.07 29.49 6.94
N ILE A 38 -1.25 28.17 6.97
CA ILE A 38 -0.17 27.22 6.72
C ILE A 38 -0.08 26.85 5.23
N SER A 39 1.14 26.68 4.76
CA SER A 39 1.42 26.18 3.41
C SER A 39 1.58 24.66 3.41
N ILE A 40 0.92 23.99 2.47
CA ILE A 40 0.92 22.53 2.35
C ILE A 40 1.31 22.17 0.92
N ILE A 41 2.36 21.37 0.78
CA ILE A 41 2.76 20.80 -0.51
C ILE A 41 2.49 19.29 -0.48
N VAL A 42 1.84 18.79 -1.52
CA VAL A 42 1.67 17.36 -1.78
C VAL A 42 2.51 16.96 -2.99
N LEU A 43 3.42 16.03 -2.83
CA LEU A 43 4.24 15.50 -3.92
C LEU A 43 3.62 14.22 -4.47
N ALA A 44 3.23 14.23 -5.74
CA ALA A 44 2.76 13.08 -6.48
C ALA A 44 3.83 12.59 -7.46
N LYS A 45 4.19 11.31 -7.39
CA LYS A 45 5.25 10.70 -8.21
C LYS A 45 4.94 10.75 -9.71
N THR A 46 3.66 10.66 -10.06
CA THR A 46 3.11 10.80 -11.42
C THR A 46 2.02 11.84 -11.42
N THR A 47 0.82 11.51 -11.89
CA THR A 47 -0.37 12.36 -11.74
C THR A 47 -0.96 12.22 -10.34
N GLU A 48 -1.70 13.22 -9.91
CA GLU A 48 -2.32 13.23 -8.57
C GLU A 48 -3.34 12.08 -8.35
N SER A 49 -3.94 11.57 -9.42
CA SER A 49 -4.92 10.49 -9.39
C SER A 49 -4.29 9.09 -9.35
N GLU A 50 -3.02 8.93 -9.69
CA GLU A 50 -2.36 7.63 -9.79
C GLU A 50 -1.93 7.13 -8.41
N SER A 51 -2.77 6.31 -7.80
CA SER A 51 -2.58 5.79 -6.44
C SER A 51 -3.23 4.42 -6.27
N ASN A 52 -2.82 3.65 -5.25
CA ASN A 52 -3.51 2.41 -4.87
C ASN A 52 -5.00 2.67 -4.54
N THR A 53 -5.30 3.83 -3.98
CA THR A 53 -6.68 4.26 -3.69
C THR A 53 -7.54 4.22 -4.95
N ASN A 54 -7.06 4.79 -6.05
CA ASN A 54 -7.81 4.88 -7.31
C ASN A 54 -8.20 3.51 -7.89
N TYR A 55 -7.41 2.47 -7.61
CA TYR A 55 -7.64 1.11 -8.11
C TYR A 55 -8.43 0.21 -7.15
N ALA A 56 -8.79 0.69 -5.96
CA ALA A 56 -9.57 -0.09 -5.00
C ALA A 56 -11.00 -0.31 -5.51
N GLN A 57 -11.36 -1.57 -5.73
CA GLN A 57 -12.67 -1.96 -6.29
C GLN A 57 -13.73 -2.21 -5.21
N GLY A 58 -13.34 -2.80 -4.07
CA GLY A 58 -14.24 -3.24 -3.01
C GLY A 58 -15.01 -2.08 -2.38
N GLY A 59 -14.66 -1.71 -1.16
CA GLY A 59 -15.33 -0.62 -0.46
C GLY A 59 -14.56 -0.11 0.74
N ILE A 60 -15.27 0.61 1.60
CA ILE A 60 -14.78 1.07 2.88
C ILE A 60 -15.65 0.49 4.00
N ALA A 61 -15.01 -0.24 4.94
CA ALA A 61 -15.70 -0.84 6.07
C ALA A 61 -16.04 0.24 7.11
N SER A 62 -17.28 0.29 7.54
CA SER A 62 -17.72 1.19 8.60
C SER A 62 -19.01 0.69 9.22
N VAL A 63 -19.11 0.73 10.54
CA VAL A 63 -20.38 0.46 11.23
C VAL A 63 -21.35 1.61 10.91
N TRP A 64 -22.34 1.34 10.08
CA TRP A 64 -23.27 2.35 9.57
C TRP A 64 -24.70 2.12 10.04
N ASP A 65 -25.16 0.89 9.94
CA ASP A 65 -26.46 0.47 10.44
C ASP A 65 -26.33 -0.19 11.82
N HIS A 66 -26.64 0.57 12.86
CA HIS A 66 -26.56 0.12 14.25
C HIS A 66 -27.69 -0.84 14.69
N GLU A 67 -28.65 -1.15 13.82
CA GLU A 67 -29.67 -2.17 14.08
C GLU A 67 -29.14 -3.57 13.78
N THR A 68 -28.25 -3.69 12.79
CA THR A 68 -27.70 -4.98 12.31
C THR A 68 -26.21 -5.16 12.61
N ASP A 69 -25.47 -4.10 12.95
CA ASP A 69 -24.02 -4.12 13.18
C ASP A 69 -23.62 -3.24 14.37
N ASP A 70 -22.49 -3.56 15.00
CA ASP A 70 -21.91 -2.78 16.10
C ASP A 70 -20.39 -2.71 16.05
N PHE A 71 -19.81 -1.80 16.82
CA PHE A 71 -18.36 -1.63 16.90
C PHE A 71 -17.64 -2.90 17.38
N LYS A 72 -18.26 -3.63 18.33
CA LYS A 72 -17.66 -4.85 18.87
C LYS A 72 -17.50 -5.90 17.78
N SER A 73 -18.52 -6.11 16.95
CA SER A 73 -18.50 -7.04 15.82
C SER A 73 -17.37 -6.68 14.83
N HIS A 74 -17.24 -5.40 14.44
CA HIS A 74 -16.17 -4.97 13.54
C HIS A 74 -14.77 -5.09 14.17
N ILE A 75 -14.64 -4.80 15.48
CA ILE A 75 -13.38 -5.00 16.22
C ILE A 75 -13.01 -6.48 16.26
N ASP A 76 -13.95 -7.35 16.62
CA ASP A 76 -13.71 -8.80 16.72
C ASP A 76 -13.30 -9.38 15.36
N ASP A 77 -13.99 -9.02 14.27
CA ASP A 77 -13.64 -9.43 12.89
C ASP A 77 -12.22 -8.98 12.50
N THR A 78 -11.85 -7.74 12.89
CA THR A 78 -10.51 -7.18 12.59
C THR A 78 -9.41 -7.91 13.37
N LEU A 79 -9.65 -8.21 14.66
CA LEU A 79 -8.71 -8.94 15.51
C LEU A 79 -8.54 -10.38 15.04
N ASP A 80 -9.64 -11.06 14.68
CA ASP A 80 -9.61 -12.42 14.14
C ASP A 80 -8.80 -12.50 12.83
N ALA A 81 -9.09 -11.58 11.90
CA ALA A 81 -8.33 -11.51 10.65
C ALA A 81 -6.83 -11.28 10.87
N GLY A 82 -6.48 -10.43 11.82
CA GLY A 82 -5.09 -10.08 12.14
C GLY A 82 -4.29 -11.15 12.89
N ASP A 83 -4.90 -12.28 13.19
CA ASP A 83 -4.28 -13.50 13.75
C ASP A 83 -3.43 -13.22 15.00
N ASP A 84 -4.06 -12.58 15.99
CA ASP A 84 -3.54 -12.19 17.31
C ASP A 84 -2.45 -11.09 17.30
N LEU A 85 -2.05 -10.56 16.16
CA LEU A 85 -0.93 -9.60 16.06
C LEU A 85 -1.39 -8.14 15.95
N CYS A 86 -2.70 -7.88 15.89
CA CYS A 86 -3.23 -6.52 15.93
C CYS A 86 -2.96 -5.86 17.29
N ASP A 87 -2.83 -4.53 17.28
CA ASP A 87 -2.94 -3.73 18.51
C ASP A 87 -4.42 -3.42 18.78
N PRO A 88 -5.02 -4.01 19.85
CA PRO A 88 -6.45 -3.81 20.14
C PRO A 88 -6.85 -2.34 20.36
N LYS A 89 -5.92 -1.52 20.85
CA LYS A 89 -6.14 -0.07 21.02
C LYS A 89 -6.31 0.61 19.67
N ILE A 90 -5.44 0.29 18.71
CA ILE A 90 -5.49 0.86 17.36
C ILE A 90 -6.73 0.38 16.61
N VAL A 91 -7.06 -0.92 16.73
CA VAL A 91 -8.28 -1.47 16.12
C VAL A 91 -9.51 -0.71 16.61
N ARG A 92 -9.62 -0.52 17.93
CA ARG A 92 -10.73 0.25 18.53
C ARG A 92 -10.78 1.68 17.99
N ILE A 93 -9.66 2.39 17.96
CA ILE A 93 -9.58 3.76 17.45
C ILE A 93 -10.11 3.83 16.01
N VAL A 94 -9.62 2.96 15.13
CA VAL A 94 -9.99 3.01 13.71
C VAL A 94 -11.46 2.68 13.50
N VAL A 95 -11.96 1.66 14.20
CA VAL A 95 -13.36 1.22 14.08
C VAL A 95 -14.33 2.27 14.64
N GLU A 96 -14.06 2.83 15.83
CA GLU A 96 -14.96 3.78 16.48
C GLU A 96 -14.93 5.17 15.83
N GLU A 97 -13.78 5.64 15.34
CA GLU A 97 -13.67 6.91 14.61
C GLU A 97 -14.10 6.81 13.14
N GLY A 98 -14.13 5.61 12.60
CA GLY A 98 -14.41 5.33 11.19
C GLY A 98 -15.67 5.98 10.64
N PRO A 99 -16.86 5.80 11.26
CA PRO A 99 -18.11 6.37 10.76
C PRO A 99 -18.07 7.89 10.59
N VAL A 100 -17.41 8.60 11.52
CA VAL A 100 -17.26 10.05 11.42
C VAL A 100 -16.39 10.45 10.22
N ARG A 101 -15.32 9.69 9.96
CA ARG A 101 -14.43 9.95 8.80
C ARG A 101 -15.12 9.64 7.47
N VAL A 102 -15.93 8.58 7.43
CA VAL A 102 -16.75 8.24 6.25
C VAL A 102 -17.82 9.31 6.02
N GLN A 103 -18.46 9.81 7.08
CA GLN A 103 -19.42 10.91 6.96
C GLN A 103 -18.77 12.18 6.37
N GLU A 104 -17.54 12.51 6.77
CA GLU A 104 -16.80 13.61 6.15
C GLU A 104 -16.59 13.42 4.64
N LEU A 105 -16.28 12.21 4.18
CA LEU A 105 -16.21 11.93 2.73
C LEU A 105 -17.53 12.20 2.03
N ILE A 106 -18.64 11.79 2.64
CA ILE A 106 -20.00 12.03 2.10
C ILE A 106 -20.27 13.53 2.05
N ASP A 107 -19.94 14.26 3.11
CA ASP A 107 -20.11 15.73 3.19
C ASP A 107 -19.23 16.46 2.16
N TRP A 108 -18.08 15.87 1.77
CA TRP A 108 -17.22 16.38 0.71
C TRP A 108 -17.69 16.01 -0.70
N GLY A 109 -18.76 15.20 -0.80
CA GLY A 109 -19.43 14.86 -2.06
C GLY A 109 -19.10 13.48 -2.62
N ALA A 110 -18.70 12.52 -1.75
CA ALA A 110 -18.59 11.12 -2.15
C ALA A 110 -19.99 10.49 -2.32
N ASN A 111 -20.18 9.79 -3.41
CA ASN A 111 -21.41 9.06 -3.70
C ASN A 111 -21.17 7.58 -3.41
N PHE A 112 -21.93 7.03 -2.47
CA PHE A 112 -22.02 5.59 -2.26
C PHE A 112 -23.36 5.07 -2.76
N ASP A 113 -23.39 3.82 -3.20
CA ASP A 113 -24.60 3.19 -3.74
C ASP A 113 -25.69 3.12 -2.68
N LYS A 114 -26.94 3.27 -3.14
CA LYS A 114 -28.13 3.22 -2.32
C LYS A 114 -29.07 2.14 -2.81
N ASP A 115 -29.80 1.56 -1.87
CA ASP A 115 -30.86 0.62 -2.16
C ASP A 115 -32.15 1.32 -2.65
N ASN A 116 -33.22 0.54 -2.84
CA ASN A 116 -34.50 1.06 -3.33
C ASN A 116 -35.23 1.91 -2.28
N SER A 117 -34.89 1.83 -1.00
CA SER A 117 -35.44 2.65 0.09
C SER A 117 -34.73 4.00 0.24
N GLY A 118 -33.55 4.14 -0.38
CA GLY A 118 -32.73 5.33 -0.31
C GLY A 118 -31.65 5.27 0.78
N ASP A 119 -31.56 4.15 1.50
CA ASP A 119 -30.49 3.86 2.43
C ASP A 119 -29.23 3.37 1.71
N TYR A 120 -28.07 3.37 2.39
CA TYR A 120 -26.85 2.85 1.76
C TYR A 120 -26.93 1.34 1.54
N ASP A 121 -26.59 0.90 0.33
CA ASP A 121 -26.49 -0.51 -0.04
C ASP A 121 -25.18 -1.06 0.54
N LEU A 122 -25.26 -1.73 1.71
CA LEU A 122 -24.11 -2.22 2.43
C LEU A 122 -23.70 -3.61 1.95
N GLY A 123 -22.49 -3.72 1.42
CA GLY A 123 -21.90 -4.99 1.02
C GLY A 123 -21.28 -5.78 2.17
N ARG A 124 -20.92 -7.03 1.88
CA ARG A 124 -20.17 -7.91 2.76
C ARG A 124 -18.98 -8.51 2.01
N GLU A 125 -17.82 -8.55 2.67
CA GLU A 125 -16.62 -9.19 2.15
C GLU A 125 -16.14 -10.30 3.12
N GLY A 126 -15.23 -11.15 2.65
CA GLY A 126 -14.71 -12.26 3.46
C GLY A 126 -14.05 -11.79 4.76
N GLY A 127 -14.32 -12.51 5.84
CA GLY A 127 -13.88 -12.17 7.19
C GLY A 127 -14.79 -11.21 7.96
N HIS A 128 -15.76 -10.55 7.29
CA HIS A 128 -16.77 -9.74 7.98
C HIS A 128 -17.97 -10.60 8.41
N SER A 129 -18.41 -10.42 9.63
CA SER A 129 -19.62 -11.06 10.16
C SER A 129 -20.89 -10.38 9.69
N GLU A 130 -20.85 -9.05 9.46
CA GLU A 130 -22.00 -8.24 9.09
C GLU A 130 -21.80 -7.45 7.79
N ASN A 131 -22.90 -6.93 7.21
CA ASN A 131 -22.87 -6.04 6.06
C ASN A 131 -22.51 -4.63 6.52
N ARG A 132 -21.28 -4.19 6.23
CA ARG A 132 -20.78 -2.87 6.65
C ARG A 132 -19.93 -2.15 5.60
N ILE A 133 -19.89 -2.67 4.39
CA ILE A 133 -19.03 -2.14 3.34
C ILE A 133 -19.82 -1.12 2.51
N LEU A 134 -19.51 0.17 2.66
CA LEU A 134 -19.99 1.20 1.74
C LEU A 134 -19.18 1.10 0.44
N HIS A 135 -19.87 1.14 -0.70
CA HIS A 135 -19.25 0.99 -2.01
C HIS A 135 -19.90 1.90 -3.06
N TYR A 136 -19.18 2.12 -4.14
CA TYR A 136 -19.68 2.73 -5.35
C TYR A 136 -19.42 1.77 -6.51
N LYS A 137 -20.42 0.96 -6.87
CA LYS A 137 -20.25 -0.13 -7.84
C LYS A 137 -19.02 -0.98 -7.49
N ASP A 138 -18.14 -1.23 -8.45
CA ASP A 138 -16.85 -1.89 -8.33
C ASP A 138 -15.66 -0.93 -8.56
N VAL A 139 -15.84 0.37 -8.24
CA VAL A 139 -14.84 1.44 -8.38
C VAL A 139 -14.85 2.41 -7.20
N THR A 140 -15.05 1.91 -6.01
CA THR A 140 -15.16 2.74 -4.79
C THR A 140 -13.94 3.62 -4.57
N GLY A 141 -12.76 3.11 -4.80
CA GLY A 141 -11.53 3.88 -4.64
C GLY A 141 -11.42 5.05 -5.61
N TRP A 142 -11.86 4.88 -6.85
CA TRP A 142 -11.93 5.97 -7.82
C TRP A 142 -12.85 7.10 -7.34
N GLU A 143 -14.03 6.76 -6.78
CA GLU A 143 -14.97 7.75 -6.27
C GLU A 143 -14.40 8.50 -5.06
N ILE A 144 -13.73 7.80 -4.15
CA ILE A 144 -13.04 8.41 -3.01
C ILE A 144 -11.91 9.33 -3.50
N GLN A 145 -11.07 8.87 -4.43
CA GLN A 145 -9.97 9.66 -4.99
C GLN A 145 -10.49 10.92 -5.66
N ARG A 146 -11.52 10.81 -6.52
CA ARG A 146 -12.20 11.92 -7.18
C ARG A 146 -12.69 12.97 -6.16
N THR A 147 -13.34 12.50 -5.10
CA THR A 147 -13.89 13.37 -4.05
C THR A 147 -12.79 14.12 -3.31
N LEU A 148 -11.73 13.42 -2.90
CA LEU A 148 -10.61 14.03 -2.18
C LEU A 148 -9.86 15.05 -3.05
N MET A 149 -9.62 14.77 -4.32
CA MET A 149 -8.99 15.70 -5.26
C MET A 149 -9.85 16.96 -5.43
N ALA A 150 -11.15 16.79 -5.69
CA ALA A 150 -12.08 17.90 -5.83
C ALA A 150 -12.14 18.76 -4.56
N LYS A 151 -12.13 18.13 -3.38
CA LYS A 151 -12.13 18.85 -2.10
C LYS A 151 -10.82 19.57 -1.85
N ALA A 152 -9.68 18.93 -2.09
CA ALA A 152 -8.36 19.56 -1.94
C ALA A 152 -8.22 20.79 -2.82
N ALA A 153 -8.71 20.75 -4.06
CA ALA A 153 -8.70 21.86 -5.00
C ALA A 153 -9.50 23.11 -4.54
N THR A 154 -10.34 22.98 -3.51
CA THR A 154 -11.06 24.13 -2.93
C THR A 154 -10.22 24.94 -1.93
N TYR A 155 -9.00 24.51 -1.61
CA TYR A 155 -8.12 25.15 -0.64
C TYR A 155 -6.90 25.78 -1.34
N ASP A 156 -6.78 27.10 -1.27
CA ASP A 156 -5.67 27.86 -1.88
C ASP A 156 -4.30 27.57 -1.25
N ASN A 157 -4.29 27.03 -0.03
CA ASN A 157 -3.07 26.72 0.72
C ASN A 157 -2.59 25.26 0.55
N ILE A 158 -3.19 24.50 -0.37
CA ILE A 158 -2.70 23.19 -0.81
C ILE A 158 -2.15 23.32 -2.22
N ALA A 159 -0.87 23.00 -2.42
CA ALA A 159 -0.23 22.91 -3.71
C ALA A 159 0.15 21.46 -4.04
N ILE A 160 -0.36 20.90 -5.13
CA ILE A 160 -0.04 19.55 -5.58
C ILE A 160 1.02 19.63 -6.68
N TYR A 161 2.16 18.99 -6.45
CA TYR A 161 3.28 18.90 -7.39
C TYR A 161 3.26 17.52 -8.04
N GLU A 162 2.74 17.45 -9.26
CA GLU A 162 2.73 16.23 -10.07
C GLU A 162 4.10 15.95 -10.70
N HIS A 163 4.42 14.65 -10.86
CA HIS A 163 5.68 14.17 -11.43
C HIS A 163 6.92 14.51 -10.60
N TYR A 164 6.74 14.68 -9.29
CA TYR A 164 7.83 14.85 -8.34
C TYR A 164 8.01 13.58 -7.50
N PHE A 165 9.10 12.88 -7.77
CA PHE A 165 9.45 11.64 -7.10
C PHE A 165 10.37 11.93 -5.92
N ALA A 166 9.87 11.81 -4.68
CA ALA A 166 10.70 11.91 -3.47
C ALA A 166 11.70 10.76 -3.44
N ILE A 167 12.98 11.07 -3.34
CA ILE A 167 14.07 10.09 -3.47
C ILE A 167 14.82 9.85 -2.17
N ASP A 168 14.99 10.87 -1.32
CA ASP A 168 15.61 10.73 -0.01
C ASP A 168 15.01 11.70 1.02
N ILE A 169 14.97 11.26 2.29
CA ILE A 169 14.58 12.07 3.45
C ILE A 169 15.83 12.83 3.94
N ILE A 170 15.69 14.14 4.13
CA ILE A 170 16.74 15.01 4.62
C ILE A 170 16.78 14.96 6.15
N THR A 171 17.93 14.59 6.71
CA THR A 171 18.18 14.49 8.15
C THR A 171 19.48 15.18 8.55
N GLN A 172 19.87 15.12 9.84
CA GLN A 172 21.16 15.62 10.33
C GLN A 172 22.37 15.04 9.57
N HIS A 173 22.21 13.88 8.92
CA HIS A 173 23.25 13.30 8.08
C HIS A 173 23.70 14.29 6.99
N HIS A 174 22.77 15.01 6.38
CA HIS A 174 23.04 15.99 5.32
C HIS A 174 23.69 17.28 5.84
N LEU A 175 23.71 17.48 7.16
CA LEU A 175 24.46 18.53 7.86
C LEU A 175 25.84 18.05 8.34
N GLY A 176 26.27 16.84 7.94
CA GLY A 176 27.57 16.26 8.28
C GLY A 176 27.62 15.46 9.57
N HIS A 177 26.47 15.17 10.19
CA HIS A 177 26.43 14.33 11.39
C HIS A 177 26.36 12.84 11.01
N ASN A 178 27.11 12.00 11.72
CA ASN A 178 26.96 10.56 11.61
C ASN A 178 25.71 10.09 12.35
N ILE A 179 24.79 9.47 11.63
CA ILE A 179 23.58 8.87 12.20
C ILE A 179 23.56 7.35 11.97
N SER A 180 23.06 6.63 12.94
CA SER A 180 22.84 5.18 12.92
C SER A 180 21.45 4.86 13.46
N ARG A 181 21.03 3.59 13.40
CA ARG A 181 19.75 3.18 14.03
C ARG A 181 19.72 3.34 15.55
N LEU A 182 20.87 3.49 16.17
CA LEU A 182 21.00 3.74 17.61
C LEU A 182 21.05 5.24 17.95
N THR A 183 21.10 6.12 16.95
CA THR A 183 21.12 7.56 17.17
C THR A 183 19.77 8.03 17.70
N PRO A 184 19.71 8.63 18.89
CA PRO A 184 18.46 9.18 19.40
C PRO A 184 18.08 10.47 18.65
N ASN A 185 16.80 10.77 18.61
CA ASN A 185 16.27 12.05 18.11
C ASN A 185 16.74 12.41 16.68
N ILE A 186 16.72 11.44 15.76
CA ILE A 186 16.86 11.75 14.34
C ILE A 186 15.69 12.66 13.94
N GLU A 187 15.98 13.72 13.19
CA GLU A 187 14.99 14.69 12.72
C GLU A 187 14.93 14.73 11.19
N CYS A 188 13.72 14.89 10.67
CA CYS A 188 13.46 15.12 9.26
C CYS A 188 13.31 16.63 9.00
N PHE A 189 14.01 17.14 7.98
CA PHE A 189 13.96 18.54 7.58
C PHE A 189 13.26 18.75 6.24
N GLY A 190 12.86 17.69 5.57
CA GLY A 190 12.23 17.67 4.26
C GLY A 190 12.71 16.50 3.41
N VAL A 191 12.63 16.67 2.10
CA VAL A 191 13.01 15.62 1.13
C VAL A 191 13.71 16.22 -0.08
N TYR A 192 14.57 15.42 -0.72
CA TYR A 192 14.96 15.65 -2.10
C TYR A 192 13.95 14.96 -3.01
N ALA A 193 13.50 15.66 -4.05
CA ALA A 193 12.58 15.11 -5.03
C ALA A 193 13.07 15.33 -6.46
N LEU A 194 12.99 14.26 -7.25
CA LEU A 194 13.32 14.27 -8.67
C LEU A 194 12.10 14.68 -9.48
N ASN A 195 12.20 15.79 -10.21
CA ASN A 195 11.23 16.15 -11.23
C ASN A 195 11.36 15.21 -12.42
N ARG A 196 10.39 14.33 -12.63
CA ARG A 196 10.42 13.30 -13.69
C ARG A 196 10.35 13.87 -15.11
N LYS A 197 9.93 15.13 -15.27
CA LYS A 197 9.85 15.80 -16.59
C LYS A 197 11.16 16.47 -16.97
N THR A 198 11.86 17.09 -15.99
CA THR A 198 13.10 17.85 -16.24
C THR A 198 14.35 17.10 -15.83
N SER A 199 14.22 16.02 -15.07
CA SER A 199 15.33 15.27 -14.43
C SER A 199 16.13 16.08 -13.40
N GLU A 200 15.61 17.22 -12.96
CA GLU A 200 16.21 18.03 -11.91
C GLU A 200 15.81 17.53 -10.53
N ILE A 201 16.75 17.59 -9.58
CA ILE A 201 16.47 17.27 -8.19
C ILE A 201 16.31 18.56 -7.41
N ILE A 202 15.18 18.68 -6.76
CA ILE A 202 14.76 19.87 -6.02
C ILE A 202 14.71 19.54 -4.53
N THR A 203 15.22 20.46 -3.72
CA THR A 203 15.18 20.40 -2.25
C THR A 203 13.83 20.96 -1.77
N PHE A 204 13.04 20.14 -1.08
CA PHE A 204 11.83 20.57 -0.40
C PHE A 204 12.09 20.56 1.12
N LEU A 205 12.00 21.73 1.76
CA LEU A 205 12.19 21.89 3.20
C LEU A 205 10.84 22.13 3.88
N ALA A 206 10.65 21.50 5.03
CA ALA A 206 9.41 21.61 5.78
C ALA A 206 9.63 21.66 7.30
N LYS A 207 8.68 22.25 8.03
CA LYS A 207 8.61 22.11 9.49
C LYS A 207 8.32 20.66 9.87
N GLN A 208 7.37 20.02 9.16
CA GLN A 208 7.02 18.62 9.32
C GLN A 208 6.75 17.97 7.98
N THR A 209 7.09 16.70 7.86
CA THR A 209 6.93 15.89 6.65
C THR A 209 6.02 14.70 6.93
N VAL A 210 5.21 14.30 5.95
CA VAL A 210 4.32 13.14 6.05
C VAL A 210 4.59 12.17 4.92
N LEU A 211 4.81 10.90 5.24
CA LEU A 211 4.88 9.82 4.27
C LEU A 211 3.50 9.17 4.13
N ALA A 212 2.91 9.27 2.94
CA ALA A 212 1.64 8.64 2.57
C ALA A 212 1.79 7.94 1.20
N SER A 213 2.91 7.24 1.02
CA SER A 213 3.43 6.79 -0.28
C SER A 213 2.83 5.48 -0.79
N GLY A 214 1.87 4.88 -0.06
CA GLY A 214 1.21 3.63 -0.45
C GLY A 214 2.10 2.40 -0.31
N GLY A 215 1.76 1.35 -1.05
CA GLY A 215 2.30 0.00 -0.87
C GLY A 215 3.53 -0.34 -1.70
N THR A 216 3.80 -1.65 -1.76
CA THR A 216 5.07 -2.22 -2.24
C THR A 216 4.89 -3.28 -3.32
N GLY A 217 3.68 -3.45 -3.87
CA GLY A 217 3.32 -4.62 -4.69
C GLY A 217 4.20 -4.86 -5.91
N GLN A 218 4.85 -3.82 -6.41
CA GLN A 218 5.74 -3.93 -7.58
C GLN A 218 7.04 -4.72 -7.32
N VAL A 219 7.30 -5.20 -6.11
CA VAL A 219 8.38 -6.17 -5.84
C VAL A 219 8.07 -7.56 -6.38
N TYR A 220 6.79 -7.86 -6.65
CA TYR A 220 6.33 -9.12 -7.22
C TYR A 220 6.00 -9.00 -8.70
N LYS A 221 6.03 -10.14 -9.40
CA LYS A 221 5.71 -10.22 -10.82
C LYS A 221 4.22 -10.00 -11.08
N SER A 222 3.37 -10.70 -10.31
CA SER A 222 1.92 -10.55 -10.32
C SER A 222 1.49 -9.65 -9.17
N THR A 223 0.86 -8.54 -9.49
CA THR A 223 0.37 -7.56 -8.51
C THR A 223 -0.82 -6.78 -9.05
N THR A 224 -1.77 -6.50 -8.17
CA THR A 224 -2.89 -5.60 -8.44
C THR A 224 -2.56 -4.13 -8.17
N ASN A 225 -1.35 -3.84 -7.69
CA ASN A 225 -0.91 -2.48 -7.40
C ASN A 225 -0.41 -1.76 -8.65
N PRO A 226 -0.70 -0.46 -8.82
CA PRO A 226 -0.22 0.34 -9.94
C PRO A 226 1.31 0.39 -9.99
N ALA A 227 1.85 0.76 -11.15
CA ALA A 227 3.28 0.81 -11.40
C ALA A 227 4.06 1.71 -10.43
N VAL A 228 3.39 2.67 -9.79
CA VAL A 228 3.96 3.59 -8.80
C VAL A 228 4.21 2.95 -7.43
N ALA A 229 3.63 1.78 -7.13
CA ALA A 229 3.71 1.11 -5.83
C ALA A 229 5.04 0.38 -5.62
N THR A 230 6.12 1.11 -5.56
CA THR A 230 7.51 0.62 -5.45
C THR A 230 8.09 0.73 -4.03
N GLY A 231 7.25 1.04 -3.02
CA GLY A 231 7.66 1.08 -1.61
C GLY A 231 8.54 2.27 -1.24
N ASP A 232 8.44 3.37 -1.97
CA ASP A 232 9.39 4.48 -1.91
C ASP A 232 9.53 5.09 -0.51
N GLY A 233 8.40 5.38 0.15
CA GLY A 233 8.41 5.96 1.50
C GLY A 233 9.05 5.05 2.54
N ILE A 234 8.73 3.75 2.53
CA ILE A 234 9.31 2.77 3.44
C ILE A 234 10.82 2.65 3.20
N ALA A 235 11.24 2.57 1.92
CA ALA A 235 12.64 2.45 1.55
C ALA A 235 13.47 3.68 1.96
N MET A 236 12.97 4.89 1.68
CA MET A 236 13.60 6.15 2.12
C MET A 236 13.69 6.22 3.64
N PHE A 237 12.61 5.87 4.34
CA PHE A 237 12.55 5.89 5.80
C PHE A 237 13.55 4.92 6.42
N TYR A 238 13.66 3.70 5.87
CA TYR A 238 14.65 2.73 6.32
C TYR A 238 16.08 3.20 6.08
N ARG A 239 16.38 3.82 4.92
CA ARG A 239 17.70 4.43 4.66
C ARG A 239 18.02 5.58 5.62
N ALA A 240 17.02 6.39 5.99
CA ALA A 240 17.14 7.44 6.99
C ALA A 240 17.25 6.92 8.44
N LYS A 241 17.41 5.61 8.64
CA LYS A 241 17.57 4.91 9.93
C LYS A 241 16.28 4.83 10.77
N GLY A 242 15.13 5.06 10.16
CA GLY A 242 13.84 4.85 10.80
C GLY A 242 13.52 3.37 11.03
N ARG A 243 12.63 3.08 11.99
CA ARG A 243 12.20 1.73 12.35
C ARG A 243 11.02 1.26 11.51
N VAL A 244 11.15 0.10 10.89
CA VAL A 244 10.09 -0.58 10.17
C VAL A 244 9.70 -1.87 10.86
N GLU A 245 8.48 -2.34 10.64
CA GLU A 245 7.90 -3.43 11.40
C GLU A 245 7.07 -4.35 10.51
N ASN A 246 7.13 -5.68 10.77
CA ASN A 246 6.24 -6.69 10.19
C ASN A 246 6.25 -6.77 8.64
N MET A 247 7.38 -6.52 8.00
CA MET A 247 7.51 -6.49 6.54
C MET A 247 7.26 -7.85 5.85
N GLU A 248 7.29 -8.95 6.58
CA GLU A 248 7.00 -10.30 6.06
C GLU A 248 5.52 -10.54 5.77
N PHE A 249 4.61 -9.72 6.29
CA PHE A 249 3.16 -9.85 6.08
C PHE A 249 2.69 -9.14 4.82
N VAL A 250 2.89 -9.82 3.70
CA VAL A 250 2.44 -9.38 2.37
C VAL A 250 1.17 -10.12 1.99
N GLN A 251 0.08 -9.40 1.79
CA GLN A 251 -1.20 -9.99 1.39
C GLN A 251 -1.27 -10.19 -0.12
N PHE A 252 -1.56 -11.42 -0.52
CA PHE A 252 -1.91 -11.78 -1.89
C PHE A 252 -3.43 -11.82 -2.03
N HIS A 253 -3.97 -11.11 -3.01
CA HIS A 253 -5.38 -11.25 -3.35
C HIS A 253 -5.57 -12.55 -4.12
N PRO A 254 -6.53 -13.40 -3.73
CA PRO A 254 -6.70 -14.72 -4.33
C PRO A 254 -7.07 -14.68 -5.81
N THR A 255 -7.82 -13.65 -6.24
CA THR A 255 -8.51 -13.61 -7.53
C THR A 255 -8.17 -12.35 -8.33
N ALA A 256 -6.95 -12.28 -8.87
CA ALA A 256 -6.63 -11.41 -10.00
C ALA A 256 -6.99 -12.11 -11.31
N LEU A 257 -7.43 -11.37 -12.31
CA LEU A 257 -7.73 -11.91 -13.64
C LEU A 257 -6.44 -12.43 -14.30
N TYR A 258 -6.41 -13.71 -14.58
CA TYR A 258 -5.30 -14.29 -15.34
C TYR A 258 -5.41 -13.93 -16.82
N ASN A 259 -4.41 -13.19 -17.31
CA ASN A 259 -4.28 -12.84 -18.73
C ASN A 259 -2.91 -13.30 -19.25
N PRO A 260 -2.85 -14.33 -20.13
CA PRO A 260 -1.59 -14.83 -20.69
C PRO A 260 -0.78 -13.78 -21.47
N ALA A 261 -1.46 -12.76 -22.02
CA ALA A 261 -0.80 -11.65 -22.72
C ALA A 261 -0.02 -10.72 -21.77
N GLY A 262 -0.24 -10.86 -20.47
CA GLY A 262 0.33 -10.02 -19.42
C GLY A 262 -0.36 -8.66 -19.33
N GLU A 263 -0.47 -8.17 -18.11
CA GLU A 263 -0.95 -6.81 -17.79
C GLU A 263 -0.24 -6.35 -16.51
N ASN A 264 0.05 -5.08 -16.37
CA ASN A 264 0.63 -4.53 -15.14
C ASN A 264 0.01 -3.14 -14.85
N PRO A 265 -0.79 -3.02 -13.80
CA PRO A 265 -1.15 -4.05 -12.80
C PRO A 265 -2.09 -5.13 -13.34
N ASP A 266 -2.08 -6.31 -12.68
CA ASP A 266 -3.09 -7.35 -12.93
C ASP A 266 -4.46 -6.83 -12.52
N PHE A 267 -5.48 -7.11 -13.33
CA PHE A 267 -6.82 -6.62 -13.04
C PHE A 267 -7.44 -7.39 -11.87
N LEU A 268 -7.88 -6.68 -10.85
CA LEU A 268 -8.50 -7.27 -9.67
C LEU A 268 -9.93 -7.77 -9.99
N ILE A 269 -10.23 -9.02 -9.64
CA ILE A 269 -11.60 -9.50 -9.48
C ILE A 269 -11.94 -9.39 -7.99
N SER A 270 -12.70 -8.38 -7.62
CA SER A 270 -13.02 -8.04 -6.24
C SER A 270 -13.52 -9.23 -5.42
N GLU A 271 -13.17 -9.26 -4.15
CA GLU A 271 -13.71 -10.22 -3.19
C GLU A 271 -15.23 -10.15 -3.05
N ALA A 272 -15.82 -8.98 -3.31
CA ALA A 272 -17.25 -8.79 -3.34
C ALA A 272 -17.96 -9.74 -4.32
N VAL A 273 -17.31 -10.14 -5.42
CA VAL A 273 -17.84 -11.13 -6.37
C VAL A 273 -18.02 -12.50 -5.71
N ARG A 274 -17.08 -12.92 -4.82
CA ARG A 274 -17.25 -14.13 -4.00
C ARG A 274 -18.32 -13.93 -2.93
N GLY A 275 -18.38 -12.75 -2.32
CA GLY A 275 -19.47 -12.36 -1.42
C GLY A 275 -20.85 -12.39 -2.08
N PHE A 276 -20.93 -12.07 -3.37
CA PHE A 276 -22.16 -12.15 -4.16
C PHE A 276 -22.54 -13.59 -4.55
N GLY A 277 -21.66 -14.57 -4.29
CA GLY A 277 -21.93 -16.00 -4.43
C GLY A 277 -21.06 -16.74 -5.45
N ALA A 278 -20.04 -16.11 -6.03
CA ALA A 278 -19.14 -16.80 -6.95
C ALA A 278 -18.30 -17.87 -6.24
N VAL A 279 -18.00 -18.97 -6.92
CA VAL A 279 -17.37 -20.16 -6.37
C VAL A 279 -16.05 -20.49 -7.08
N LEU A 280 -15.03 -20.82 -6.31
CA LEU A 280 -13.71 -21.24 -6.84
C LEU A 280 -13.74 -22.69 -7.33
N LYS A 281 -13.27 -22.91 -8.55
CA LYS A 281 -13.28 -24.21 -9.25
C LYS A 281 -11.99 -24.49 -10.01
N ASP A 282 -11.75 -25.77 -10.27
CA ASP A 282 -10.73 -26.21 -11.23
C ASP A 282 -11.24 -26.11 -12.69
N ALA A 283 -10.37 -26.42 -13.65
CA ALA A 283 -10.71 -26.38 -15.08
C ALA A 283 -11.83 -27.37 -15.48
N SER A 284 -12.05 -28.41 -14.69
CA SER A 284 -13.13 -29.40 -14.88
C SER A 284 -14.44 -28.99 -14.23
N GLY A 285 -14.47 -27.84 -13.54
CA GLY A 285 -15.65 -27.34 -12.86
C GLY A 285 -15.89 -27.89 -11.45
N ASN A 286 -14.90 -28.58 -10.87
CA ASN A 286 -15.02 -29.11 -9.50
C ASN A 286 -14.59 -28.04 -8.49
N GLU A 287 -15.35 -27.92 -7.41
CA GLU A 287 -14.98 -27.13 -6.24
C GLU A 287 -13.81 -27.79 -5.49
N PHE A 288 -12.93 -27.01 -4.88
CA PHE A 288 -11.77 -27.53 -4.15
C PHE A 288 -11.61 -26.94 -2.75
N MET A 289 -12.26 -25.82 -2.44
CA MET A 289 -12.07 -25.11 -1.17
C MET A 289 -12.46 -25.93 0.07
N GLN A 290 -13.38 -26.90 -0.04
CA GLN A 290 -13.77 -27.79 1.06
C GLN A 290 -12.60 -28.63 1.63
N LYS A 291 -11.48 -28.75 0.90
CA LYS A 291 -10.27 -29.41 1.40
C LYS A 291 -9.46 -28.52 2.35
N TYR A 292 -9.72 -27.23 2.37
CA TYR A 292 -8.88 -26.22 3.02
C TYR A 292 -9.57 -25.49 4.16
N ASP A 293 -10.87 -25.13 4.01
CA ASP A 293 -11.59 -24.36 5.02
C ASP A 293 -13.11 -24.58 4.90
N GLU A 294 -13.80 -24.65 6.04
CA GLU A 294 -15.25 -24.85 6.11
C GLU A 294 -16.05 -23.64 5.55
N ARG A 295 -15.46 -22.44 5.55
CA ARG A 295 -16.04 -21.22 4.98
C ARG A 295 -15.96 -21.19 3.45
N LEU A 296 -15.36 -22.19 2.85
CA LEU A 296 -15.22 -22.35 1.39
C LEU A 296 -14.59 -21.13 0.71
N SER A 297 -15.22 -20.65 -0.37
CA SER A 297 -14.75 -19.48 -1.14
C SER A 297 -14.79 -18.16 -0.37
N LEU A 298 -15.42 -18.10 0.80
CA LEU A 298 -15.48 -16.94 1.70
C LEU A 298 -14.50 -17.04 2.88
N ALA A 299 -13.59 -18.01 2.87
CA ALA A 299 -12.50 -18.06 3.83
C ALA A 299 -11.60 -16.80 3.71
N PRO A 300 -10.83 -16.42 4.76
CA PRO A 300 -9.86 -15.33 4.70
C PRO A 300 -8.89 -15.42 3.51
N ARG A 301 -8.44 -14.28 3.05
CA ARG A 301 -7.62 -14.17 1.81
C ARG A 301 -6.36 -15.01 1.83
N ASP A 302 -5.70 -15.11 2.97
CA ASP A 302 -4.49 -15.93 3.14
C ASP A 302 -4.77 -17.42 2.90
N ILE A 303 -5.87 -17.93 3.43
CA ILE A 303 -6.30 -19.34 3.25
C ILE A 303 -6.65 -19.59 1.79
N VAL A 304 -7.46 -18.72 1.18
CA VAL A 304 -7.89 -18.87 -0.21
C VAL A 304 -6.70 -18.76 -1.17
N ALA A 305 -5.80 -17.80 -0.96
CA ALA A 305 -4.61 -17.64 -1.79
C ALA A 305 -3.68 -18.86 -1.71
N ARG A 306 -3.46 -19.41 -0.49
CA ARG A 306 -2.69 -20.68 -0.30
C ARG A 306 -3.36 -21.86 -0.99
N ALA A 307 -4.68 -21.97 -0.90
CA ALA A 307 -5.43 -23.05 -1.55
C ALA A 307 -5.28 -23.00 -3.07
N ILE A 308 -5.45 -21.81 -3.68
CA ILE A 308 -5.26 -21.63 -5.14
C ILE A 308 -3.82 -21.95 -5.54
N ASP A 309 -2.82 -21.40 -4.84
CA ASP A 309 -1.39 -21.64 -5.10
C ASP A 309 -1.06 -23.14 -5.04
N ASN A 310 -1.60 -23.86 -4.03
CA ASN A 310 -1.39 -25.28 -3.88
C ASN A 310 -2.07 -26.09 -5.01
N GLU A 311 -3.32 -25.79 -5.34
CA GLU A 311 -4.03 -26.48 -6.42
C GLU A 311 -3.35 -26.26 -7.79
N MET A 312 -2.85 -25.05 -8.04
CA MET A 312 -2.06 -24.74 -9.24
C MET A 312 -0.79 -25.60 -9.32
N LYS A 313 -0.03 -25.69 -8.23
CA LYS A 313 1.22 -26.46 -8.14
C LYS A 313 0.97 -27.97 -8.27
N VAL A 314 -0.02 -28.52 -7.58
CA VAL A 314 -0.36 -29.94 -7.62
C VAL A 314 -0.82 -30.37 -9.00
N ARG A 315 -1.55 -29.50 -9.70
CA ARG A 315 -2.10 -29.78 -11.03
C ARG A 315 -1.17 -29.39 -12.18
N GLY A 316 -0.13 -28.59 -11.91
CA GLY A 316 0.79 -28.09 -12.93
C GLY A 316 0.10 -27.14 -13.91
N VAL A 317 -0.78 -26.26 -13.40
CA VAL A 317 -1.53 -25.26 -14.18
C VAL A 317 -1.18 -23.83 -13.77
N ASP A 318 -1.39 -22.88 -14.67
CA ASP A 318 -1.03 -21.48 -14.46
C ASP A 318 -2.13 -20.65 -13.76
N ASN A 319 -3.36 -21.18 -13.67
CA ASN A 319 -4.50 -20.50 -13.06
C ASN A 319 -5.56 -21.49 -12.54
N MET A 320 -6.41 -21.00 -11.67
CA MET A 320 -7.68 -21.61 -11.30
C MET A 320 -8.84 -20.77 -11.84
N TYR A 321 -10.08 -21.07 -11.46
CA TYR A 321 -11.26 -20.42 -12.01
C TYR A 321 -12.22 -19.92 -10.94
N LEU A 322 -12.89 -18.81 -11.22
CA LEU A 322 -14.01 -18.28 -10.46
C LEU A 322 -15.29 -18.45 -11.29
N ASP A 323 -16.25 -19.20 -10.80
CA ASP A 323 -17.50 -19.49 -11.48
C ASP A 323 -18.62 -18.54 -11.04
N CYS A 324 -19.10 -17.73 -11.96
CA CYS A 324 -20.20 -16.77 -11.77
C CYS A 324 -21.47 -17.15 -12.55
N ARG A 325 -21.47 -18.24 -13.31
CA ARG A 325 -22.53 -18.60 -14.27
C ARG A 325 -23.89 -18.89 -13.65
N HIS A 326 -23.92 -19.22 -12.36
CA HIS A 326 -25.13 -19.50 -11.59
C HIS A 326 -25.73 -18.26 -10.93
N LEU A 327 -25.05 -17.11 -11.00
CA LEU A 327 -25.46 -15.87 -10.35
C LEU A 327 -26.53 -15.15 -11.18
N ASP A 328 -27.32 -14.29 -10.49
CA ASP A 328 -28.25 -13.40 -11.17
C ASP A 328 -27.52 -12.39 -12.05
N LYS A 329 -27.82 -12.43 -13.36
CA LYS A 329 -27.13 -11.60 -14.35
C LYS A 329 -27.41 -10.12 -14.15
N GLU A 330 -28.65 -9.73 -13.85
CA GLU A 330 -29.01 -8.31 -13.69
C GLU A 330 -28.33 -7.73 -12.45
N GLY A 331 -28.34 -8.48 -11.34
CA GLY A 331 -27.64 -8.13 -10.12
C GLY A 331 -26.13 -8.05 -10.34
N PHE A 332 -25.52 -9.01 -11.04
CA PHE A 332 -24.09 -8.99 -11.34
C PHE A 332 -23.69 -7.77 -12.17
N LEU A 333 -24.44 -7.45 -13.22
CA LEU A 333 -24.18 -6.27 -14.06
C LEU A 333 -24.38 -4.94 -13.30
N LYS A 334 -25.31 -4.91 -12.37
CA LYS A 334 -25.56 -3.73 -11.51
C LYS A 334 -24.38 -3.48 -10.56
N HIS A 335 -23.88 -4.53 -9.90
CA HIS A 335 -22.85 -4.40 -8.87
C HIS A 335 -21.41 -4.39 -9.42
N PHE A 336 -21.14 -5.12 -10.53
CA PHE A 336 -19.80 -5.33 -11.08
C PHE A 336 -19.66 -4.98 -12.56
N PRO A 337 -20.12 -3.79 -13.01
CA PRO A 337 -20.12 -3.45 -14.43
C PRO A 337 -18.72 -3.38 -15.04
N ASN A 338 -17.72 -2.90 -14.28
CA ASN A 338 -16.34 -2.80 -14.78
C ASN A 338 -15.66 -4.17 -14.86
N ILE A 339 -15.87 -5.04 -13.88
CA ILE A 339 -15.36 -6.43 -13.90
C ILE A 339 -15.98 -7.16 -15.10
N TYR A 340 -17.28 -7.04 -15.32
CA TYR A 340 -17.95 -7.66 -16.45
C TYR A 340 -17.37 -7.18 -17.80
N ASN A 341 -17.27 -5.86 -17.98
CA ASN A 341 -16.73 -5.27 -19.21
C ASN A 341 -15.26 -5.63 -19.43
N LYS A 342 -14.46 -5.68 -18.37
CA LYS A 342 -13.04 -6.11 -18.46
C LYS A 342 -12.93 -7.56 -18.93
N CYS A 343 -13.71 -8.46 -18.36
CA CYS A 343 -13.74 -9.87 -18.81
C CYS A 343 -14.15 -9.97 -20.28
N LEU A 344 -15.18 -9.25 -20.70
CA LEU A 344 -15.60 -9.21 -22.10
C LEU A 344 -14.48 -8.70 -23.04
N SER A 345 -13.69 -7.72 -22.59
CA SER A 345 -12.61 -7.14 -23.40
C SER A 345 -11.50 -8.14 -23.74
N ILE A 346 -11.38 -9.22 -22.98
CA ILE A 346 -10.45 -10.33 -23.24
C ILE A 346 -11.15 -11.61 -23.73
N GLY A 347 -12.43 -11.48 -24.14
CA GLY A 347 -13.20 -12.57 -24.74
C GLY A 347 -13.85 -13.54 -23.75
N ILE A 348 -14.00 -13.14 -22.47
CA ILE A 348 -14.63 -13.96 -21.43
C ILE A 348 -15.94 -13.33 -21.02
N ASP A 349 -17.07 -14.01 -21.24
CA ASP A 349 -18.38 -13.65 -20.66
C ASP A 349 -18.54 -14.39 -19.31
N PRO A 350 -18.52 -13.70 -18.16
CA PRO A 350 -18.65 -14.32 -16.83
C PRO A 350 -19.95 -15.10 -16.62
N MET A 351 -21.00 -14.77 -17.40
CA MET A 351 -22.30 -15.46 -17.32
C MET A 351 -22.35 -16.76 -18.15
N VAL A 352 -21.33 -16.99 -18.98
CA VAL A 352 -21.24 -18.16 -19.88
C VAL A 352 -20.02 -19.02 -19.56
N SER A 353 -18.92 -18.39 -19.19
CA SER A 353 -17.63 -19.04 -18.94
C SER A 353 -17.10 -18.69 -17.55
N MET A 354 -16.33 -19.60 -16.94
CA MET A 354 -15.62 -19.32 -15.70
C MET A 354 -14.50 -18.30 -15.95
N ILE A 355 -14.27 -17.40 -15.00
CA ILE A 355 -13.22 -16.39 -15.04
C ILE A 355 -11.89 -17.04 -14.61
N PRO A 356 -10.83 -17.04 -15.44
CA PRO A 356 -9.52 -17.52 -15.01
C PRO A 356 -8.90 -16.55 -13.99
N VAL A 357 -8.42 -17.08 -12.86
CA VAL A 357 -7.89 -16.28 -11.75
C VAL A 357 -6.57 -16.82 -11.22
N VAL A 358 -5.73 -15.92 -10.70
CA VAL A 358 -4.43 -16.21 -10.11
C VAL A 358 -4.22 -15.33 -8.88
N PRO A 359 -3.52 -15.81 -7.83
CA PRO A 359 -3.15 -14.94 -6.71
C PRO A 359 -2.14 -13.87 -7.15
N ALA A 360 -2.36 -12.63 -6.71
CA ALA A 360 -1.47 -11.51 -7.00
C ALA A 360 -1.18 -10.69 -5.73
N CYS A 361 0.02 -10.13 -5.61
CA CYS A 361 0.38 -9.25 -4.52
C CYS A 361 -0.57 -8.04 -4.48
N HIS A 362 -1.14 -7.75 -3.30
CA HIS A 362 -2.23 -6.80 -3.18
C HIS A 362 -2.01 -5.73 -2.11
N TYR A 363 -1.54 -6.10 -0.91
CA TYR A 363 -1.41 -5.17 0.21
C TYR A 363 -0.22 -5.51 1.11
N MET A 364 0.46 -4.48 1.62
CA MET A 364 1.53 -4.61 2.61
C MET A 364 0.97 -4.30 4.00
N CYS A 365 0.95 -5.30 4.90
CA CYS A 365 0.50 -5.09 6.29
C CYS A 365 1.58 -4.50 7.19
N GLY A 366 2.85 -4.76 6.88
CA GLY A 366 3.99 -4.14 7.53
C GLY A 366 4.32 -2.76 6.96
N GLY A 367 5.33 -2.11 7.53
CA GLY A 367 5.76 -0.80 7.07
C GLY A 367 6.45 0.04 8.14
N ILE A 368 6.35 1.34 8.01
CA ILE A 368 6.88 2.32 8.98
C ILE A 368 6.14 2.16 10.30
N GLN A 369 6.88 1.88 11.38
CA GLN A 369 6.32 1.83 12.73
C GLN A 369 5.81 3.22 13.14
N VAL A 370 4.54 3.30 13.52
CA VAL A 370 3.90 4.55 13.97
C VAL A 370 3.08 4.33 15.24
N ASN A 371 2.89 5.42 15.98
CA ASN A 371 1.94 5.43 17.10
C ASN A 371 0.51 5.79 16.63
N GLU A 372 -0.43 5.92 17.58
CA GLU A 372 -1.84 6.23 17.32
C GLU A 372 -2.10 7.60 16.66
N PHE A 373 -1.09 8.42 16.48
CA PHE A 373 -1.14 9.72 15.78
C PHE A 373 -0.38 9.72 14.46
N GLY A 374 0.14 8.57 14.02
CA GLY A 374 0.98 8.48 12.83
C GLY A 374 2.41 8.99 13.01
N GLN A 375 2.85 9.29 14.25
CA GLN A 375 4.23 9.72 14.50
C GLN A 375 5.18 8.53 14.39
N SER A 376 6.28 8.72 13.65
CA SER A 376 7.32 7.71 13.44
C SER A 376 8.46 7.81 14.46
N SER A 377 9.47 6.96 14.31
CA SER A 377 10.70 7.01 15.10
C SER A 377 11.64 8.18 14.74
N ILE A 378 11.34 8.92 13.67
CA ILE A 378 12.07 10.12 13.25
C ILE A 378 11.22 11.34 13.60
N ARG A 379 11.78 12.27 14.34
CA ARG A 379 11.08 13.50 14.74
C ARG A 379 10.72 14.33 13.49
N ARG A 380 9.63 15.09 13.54
CA ARG A 380 9.09 15.89 12.44
C ARG A 380 8.64 15.06 11.23
N LEU A 381 8.58 13.73 11.36
CA LEU A 381 8.18 12.82 10.29
C LEU A 381 7.04 11.92 10.77
N LEU A 382 5.88 12.11 10.16
CA LEU A 382 4.71 11.28 10.35
C LEU A 382 4.55 10.33 9.14
N ALA A 383 3.75 9.30 9.31
CA ALA A 383 3.34 8.46 8.20
C ALA A 383 1.89 8.00 8.39
N ALA A 384 1.18 7.77 7.28
CA ALA A 384 -0.21 7.35 7.28
C ALA A 384 -0.55 6.47 6.07
N GLY A 385 -1.51 5.57 6.24
CA GLY A 385 -1.97 4.64 5.21
C GLY A 385 -1.03 3.45 5.00
N GLU A 386 -1.12 2.79 3.86
CA GLU A 386 -0.49 1.49 3.58
C GLU A 386 1.04 1.43 3.77
N CYS A 387 1.73 2.57 3.73
CA CYS A 387 3.18 2.57 4.01
C CYS A 387 3.52 2.40 5.50
N THR A 388 2.51 2.30 6.39
CA THR A 388 2.70 2.18 7.84
C THR A 388 2.40 0.78 8.37
N CYS A 389 3.04 0.44 9.49
CA CYS A 389 2.59 -0.59 10.41
C CYS A 389 1.97 0.12 11.63
N SER A 390 0.68 0.38 11.55
CA SER A 390 -0.07 1.08 12.60
C SER A 390 -0.47 0.18 13.77
N GLY A 391 -0.48 -1.13 13.52
CA GLY A 391 -1.04 -2.14 14.44
C GLY A 391 -2.49 -2.54 14.10
N LEU A 392 -3.13 -1.92 13.10
CA LEU A 392 -4.50 -2.27 12.71
C LEU A 392 -4.60 -3.65 12.08
N HIS A 393 -3.67 -4.01 11.21
CA HIS A 393 -3.81 -5.19 10.34
C HIS A 393 -3.18 -6.45 10.91
N GLY A 394 -2.29 -6.34 11.89
CA GLY A 394 -1.60 -7.49 12.46
C GLY A 394 -0.93 -8.36 11.38
N ALA A 395 -1.13 -9.67 11.45
CA ALA A 395 -0.56 -10.63 10.51
C ALA A 395 -1.35 -10.78 9.19
N ASN A 396 -2.56 -10.19 9.09
CA ASN A 396 -3.39 -10.23 7.89
C ASN A 396 -4.48 -9.16 7.96
N ARG A 397 -4.65 -8.41 6.88
CA ARG A 397 -5.61 -7.32 6.78
C ARG A 397 -7.02 -7.85 6.53
N LEU A 398 -7.99 -7.41 7.32
CA LEU A 398 -9.40 -7.53 7.00
C LEU A 398 -9.73 -6.65 5.78
N ALA A 399 -10.50 -7.18 4.84
CA ALA A 399 -10.89 -6.46 3.63
C ALA A 399 -11.57 -5.13 3.97
N SER A 400 -11.38 -4.12 3.13
CA SER A 400 -11.99 -2.78 3.24
C SER A 400 -11.65 -1.94 4.48
N ASN A 401 -10.73 -2.41 5.36
CA ASN A 401 -10.20 -1.62 6.47
C ASN A 401 -9.09 -0.64 6.05
N SER A 402 -8.45 -0.82 4.89
CA SER A 402 -7.29 0.00 4.48
C SER A 402 -7.66 1.44 4.13
N LEU A 403 -8.78 1.65 3.45
CA LEU A 403 -9.27 3.01 3.14
C LEU A 403 -9.69 3.73 4.43
N LEU A 404 -10.33 3.00 5.34
CA LEU A 404 -10.71 3.51 6.65
C LEU A 404 -9.49 3.95 7.47
N GLU A 405 -8.43 3.11 7.51
CA GLU A 405 -7.16 3.44 8.14
C GLU A 405 -6.57 4.74 7.59
N GLY A 406 -6.54 4.89 6.26
CA GLY A 406 -6.03 6.09 5.62
C GLY A 406 -6.76 7.38 6.05
N LEU A 407 -8.09 7.32 6.19
CA LEU A 407 -8.89 8.45 6.66
C LEU A 407 -8.67 8.76 8.13
N VAL A 408 -8.68 7.73 9.00
CA VAL A 408 -8.53 7.91 10.45
C VAL A 408 -7.14 8.44 10.78
N PHE A 409 -6.08 7.84 10.24
CA PHE A 409 -4.70 8.31 10.47
C PHE A 409 -4.40 9.63 9.75
N GLY A 410 -5.05 9.89 8.61
CA GLY A 410 -5.01 11.22 7.97
C GLY A 410 -5.53 12.31 8.90
N TYR A 411 -6.67 12.07 9.56
CA TYR A 411 -7.23 12.99 10.56
C TYR A 411 -6.33 13.11 11.79
N ARG A 412 -5.98 11.99 12.43
CA ARG A 412 -5.19 11.99 13.67
C ARG A 412 -3.80 12.60 13.47
N GLY A 413 -3.17 12.32 12.34
CA GLY A 413 -1.88 12.93 11.95
C GLY A 413 -2.01 14.45 11.78
N ALA A 414 -3.07 14.91 11.10
CA ALA A 414 -3.33 16.33 10.96
C ALA A 414 -3.52 17.03 12.31
N MET A 415 -4.29 16.44 13.23
CA MET A 415 -4.47 17.00 14.57
C MET A 415 -3.15 17.08 15.34
N LYS A 416 -2.29 16.04 15.22
CA LYS A 416 -0.98 16.05 15.90
C LYS A 416 -0.01 17.07 15.30
N ILE A 417 -0.05 17.27 14.00
CA ILE A 417 0.72 18.32 13.33
C ILE A 417 0.29 19.71 13.84
N LEU A 418 -1.01 19.96 13.94
CA LEU A 418 -1.53 21.24 14.44
C LEU A 418 -1.14 21.50 15.89
N GLU A 419 -1.17 20.47 16.75
CA GLU A 419 -0.76 20.56 18.15
C GLU A 419 0.72 20.97 18.29
N SER A 420 1.60 20.39 17.48
CA SER A 420 3.05 20.63 17.54
C SER A 420 3.55 21.69 16.53
N PHE A 421 2.67 22.39 15.85
CA PHE A 421 3.02 23.24 14.72
C PHE A 421 4.03 24.33 15.06
N GLU A 422 3.86 24.99 16.21
CA GLU A 422 4.72 26.10 16.63
C GLU A 422 6.06 25.62 17.26
N GLU A 423 6.21 24.33 17.50
CA GLU A 423 7.46 23.77 18.06
C GLU A 423 8.60 23.73 17.05
N TYR A 424 8.28 23.79 15.74
CA TYR A 424 9.25 23.58 14.67
C TYR A 424 9.38 24.77 13.74
N THR A 425 10.62 25.01 13.31
CA THR A 425 10.98 25.97 12.26
C THR A 425 11.63 25.24 11.09
N ILE A 426 11.65 25.86 9.92
CA ILE A 426 12.36 25.32 8.77
C ILE A 426 13.86 25.34 9.05
N GLN A 427 14.55 24.21 8.82
CA GLN A 427 15.99 24.07 9.05
C GLN A 427 16.76 24.82 7.96
N GLU A 428 17.66 25.69 8.37
CA GLU A 428 18.61 26.37 7.50
C GLU A 428 19.87 25.53 7.23
N GLY A 429 20.62 25.88 6.20
CA GLY A 429 21.93 25.31 5.90
C GLY A 429 21.89 23.91 5.27
N ILE A 430 20.73 23.45 4.83
CA ILE A 430 20.60 22.19 4.09
C ILE A 430 21.25 22.35 2.70
N PRO A 431 22.21 21.48 2.31
CA PRO A 431 22.82 21.52 1.00
C PRO A 431 21.84 21.05 -0.09
N ASP A 432 22.01 21.58 -1.29
CA ASP A 432 21.35 21.03 -2.47
C ASP A 432 21.89 19.64 -2.80
N TRP A 433 21.14 18.90 -3.63
CA TRP A 433 21.57 17.58 -4.09
C TRP A 433 22.95 17.66 -4.79
N ASN A 434 23.87 16.81 -4.40
CA ASN A 434 25.21 16.78 -4.96
C ASN A 434 25.35 15.64 -5.98
N ALA A 435 25.34 16.01 -7.26
CA ALA A 435 25.58 15.09 -8.37
C ALA A 435 27.03 15.12 -8.88
N THR A 436 27.97 15.73 -8.13
CA THR A 436 29.38 15.85 -8.53
C THR A 436 30.03 14.48 -8.64
N GLY A 437 30.71 14.21 -9.76
CA GLY A 437 31.40 12.94 -10.01
C GLY A 437 30.53 11.87 -10.68
N THR A 438 29.24 12.12 -10.90
CA THR A 438 28.38 11.19 -11.63
C THR A 438 28.43 11.44 -13.14
N ASN A 439 28.18 10.38 -13.92
CA ASN A 439 28.10 10.40 -15.37
C ASN A 439 26.74 9.85 -15.83
N ASP A 440 26.33 10.20 -17.03
CA ASP A 440 25.14 9.60 -17.62
C ASP A 440 25.30 8.08 -17.75
N PRO A 441 24.26 7.30 -17.43
CA PRO A 441 24.33 5.85 -17.53
C PRO A 441 24.53 5.45 -19.01
N LYS A 442 25.55 4.60 -19.25
CA LYS A 442 25.84 4.12 -20.60
C LYS A 442 24.80 3.14 -21.13
N GLU A 443 24.20 2.36 -20.22
CA GLU A 443 23.27 1.28 -20.56
C GLU A 443 22.12 1.20 -19.58
N MET A 444 20.92 1.46 -20.05
CA MET A 444 19.70 1.30 -19.24
C MET A 444 19.28 -0.15 -19.06
N ILE A 445 19.84 -1.08 -19.87
CA ILE A 445 19.53 -2.51 -19.78
C ILE A 445 19.88 -3.09 -18.41
N LEU A 446 20.94 -2.60 -17.77
CA LEU A 446 21.34 -3.05 -16.43
C LEU A 446 20.24 -2.84 -15.40
N ILE A 447 19.60 -1.65 -15.42
CA ILE A 447 18.48 -1.32 -14.51
C ILE A 447 17.26 -2.18 -14.85
N THR A 448 16.93 -2.29 -16.12
CA THR A 448 15.75 -3.04 -16.58
C THR A 448 15.87 -4.53 -16.26
N GLN A 449 17.06 -5.11 -16.47
CA GLN A 449 17.33 -6.52 -16.18
C GLN A 449 17.28 -6.78 -14.67
N SER A 450 17.97 -5.98 -13.87
CA SER A 450 17.96 -6.11 -12.40
C SER A 450 16.55 -6.01 -11.83
N ARG A 451 15.70 -5.12 -12.37
CA ARG A 451 14.28 -5.01 -11.96
C ARG A 451 13.50 -6.30 -12.26
N LYS A 452 13.74 -6.94 -13.38
CA LYS A 452 13.11 -8.24 -13.71
C LYS A 452 13.58 -9.32 -12.74
N GLU A 453 14.88 -9.37 -12.46
CA GLU A 453 15.46 -10.33 -11.52
C GLU A 453 14.92 -10.19 -10.10
N VAL A 454 14.78 -8.97 -9.58
CA VAL A 454 14.13 -8.71 -8.28
C VAL A 454 12.73 -9.34 -8.26
N LYS A 455 11.90 -9.07 -9.27
CA LYS A 455 10.53 -9.60 -9.36
C LYS A 455 10.50 -11.14 -9.45
N GLU A 456 11.39 -11.73 -10.22
CA GLU A 456 11.49 -13.20 -10.34
C GLU A 456 11.94 -13.83 -9.01
N ILE A 457 12.95 -13.28 -8.34
CA ILE A 457 13.44 -13.77 -7.05
C ILE A 457 12.31 -13.72 -6.00
N MET A 458 11.63 -12.59 -5.89
CA MET A 458 10.57 -12.41 -4.91
C MET A 458 9.38 -13.34 -5.19
N SER A 459 8.93 -13.45 -6.43
CA SER A 459 7.81 -14.31 -6.80
C SER A 459 8.12 -15.79 -6.61
N ASN A 460 9.32 -16.25 -6.96
CA ASN A 460 9.68 -17.66 -6.92
C ASN A 460 10.11 -18.15 -5.51
N TYR A 461 10.74 -17.29 -4.71
CA TYR A 461 11.32 -17.68 -3.43
C TYR A 461 10.64 -17.09 -2.20
N VAL A 462 9.95 -15.94 -2.33
CA VAL A 462 9.41 -15.16 -1.21
C VAL A 462 7.90 -14.88 -1.38
N GLY A 463 7.22 -15.77 -2.09
CA GLY A 463 5.79 -15.67 -2.37
C GLY A 463 4.91 -16.15 -1.20
N ILE A 464 3.78 -16.79 -1.51
CA ILE A 464 2.76 -17.23 -0.55
C ILE A 464 3.28 -18.31 0.38
N VAL A 465 4.00 -19.31 -0.16
CA VAL A 465 4.61 -20.39 0.61
C VAL A 465 6.12 -20.24 0.61
N ARG A 466 6.71 -20.16 1.79
CA ARG A 466 8.14 -19.89 2.03
C ARG A 466 8.85 -21.09 2.65
N SER A 467 10.19 -21.08 2.59
CA SER A 467 11.06 -22.03 3.31
C SER A 467 12.43 -21.41 3.54
N ASN A 468 13.16 -21.89 4.56
CA ASN A 468 14.50 -21.40 4.88
C ASN A 468 15.46 -21.48 3.69
N VAL A 469 15.39 -22.57 2.91
CA VAL A 469 16.22 -22.74 1.70
C VAL A 469 15.92 -21.68 0.66
N ARG A 470 14.63 -21.38 0.41
CA ARG A 470 14.21 -20.36 -0.55
C ARG A 470 14.60 -18.96 -0.07
N LEU A 471 14.35 -18.64 1.20
CA LEU A 471 14.69 -17.34 1.79
C LEU A 471 16.19 -17.08 1.73
N LYS A 472 17.02 -18.08 2.04
CA LYS A 472 18.48 -17.96 1.91
C LYS A 472 18.90 -17.68 0.46
N ARG A 473 18.38 -18.41 -0.50
CA ARG A 473 18.66 -18.19 -1.92
C ARG A 473 18.24 -16.80 -2.39
N ALA A 474 17.08 -16.32 -1.94
CA ALA A 474 16.61 -14.97 -2.22
C ALA A 474 17.56 -13.91 -1.63
N SER A 475 17.96 -14.09 -0.36
CA SER A 475 18.90 -13.19 0.32
C SER A 475 20.23 -13.08 -0.38
N ASP A 476 20.85 -14.21 -0.76
CA ASP A 476 22.14 -14.23 -1.41
C ASP A 476 22.11 -13.50 -2.77
N ARG A 477 21.06 -13.72 -3.57
CA ARG A 477 20.89 -13.04 -4.87
C ARG A 477 20.56 -11.56 -4.72
N MET A 478 19.72 -11.23 -3.74
CA MET A 478 19.32 -9.85 -3.50
C MET A 478 20.53 -9.02 -3.02
N PHE A 479 21.44 -9.61 -2.26
CA PHE A 479 22.68 -8.95 -1.84
C PHE A 479 23.57 -8.58 -3.03
N LEU A 480 23.69 -9.46 -4.02
CA LEU A 480 24.45 -9.16 -5.25
C LEU A 480 23.80 -8.01 -6.02
N LEU A 481 22.48 -8.06 -6.23
CA LEU A 481 21.75 -6.98 -6.90
C LEU A 481 21.84 -5.65 -6.15
N TYR A 482 21.88 -5.70 -4.82
CA TYR A 482 22.11 -4.52 -3.98
C TYR A 482 23.47 -3.89 -4.25
N GLN A 483 24.55 -4.69 -4.25
CA GLN A 483 25.90 -4.19 -4.50
C GLN A 483 26.03 -3.53 -5.89
N GLU A 484 25.55 -4.20 -6.92
CA GLU A 484 25.56 -3.70 -8.31
C GLU A 484 24.75 -2.41 -8.45
N THR A 485 23.58 -2.34 -7.80
CA THR A 485 22.70 -1.17 -7.86
C THR A 485 23.27 0.02 -7.10
N GLU A 486 23.88 -0.19 -5.91
CA GLU A 486 24.53 0.90 -5.16
C GLU A 486 25.76 1.42 -5.90
N GLU A 487 26.55 0.56 -6.55
CA GLU A 487 27.66 0.98 -7.41
C GLU A 487 27.17 1.85 -8.58
N LEU A 488 26.10 1.40 -9.26
CA LEU A 488 25.49 2.16 -10.34
C LEU A 488 24.93 3.51 -9.84
N TYR A 489 24.23 3.51 -8.70
CA TYR A 489 23.65 4.69 -8.09
C TYR A 489 24.72 5.74 -7.72
N ASN A 490 25.85 5.31 -7.21
CA ASN A 490 26.93 6.21 -6.80
C ASN A 490 27.72 6.78 -7.99
N ASN A 491 27.75 6.09 -9.12
CA ASN A 491 28.58 6.44 -10.27
C ASN A 491 27.81 7.12 -11.41
N THR A 492 26.48 7.06 -11.41
CA THR A 492 25.69 7.61 -12.51
C THR A 492 24.74 8.71 -12.05
N THR A 493 24.37 9.58 -12.99
CA THR A 493 23.25 10.50 -12.81
C THR A 493 21.99 9.68 -12.57
N ILE A 494 21.26 9.98 -11.49
CA ILE A 494 20.12 9.19 -11.10
C ILE A 494 18.94 9.40 -12.04
N SER A 495 18.20 8.31 -12.26
CA SER A 495 16.95 8.29 -13.01
C SER A 495 15.80 7.77 -12.15
N PRO A 496 14.54 8.05 -12.50
CA PRO A 496 13.40 7.45 -11.80
C PRO A 496 13.49 5.93 -11.70
N GLN A 497 13.91 5.27 -12.79
CA GLN A 497 14.03 3.81 -12.86
C GLN A 497 15.10 3.26 -11.89
N LEU A 498 16.24 3.96 -11.77
CA LEU A 498 17.30 3.58 -10.84
C LEU A 498 16.88 3.77 -9.38
N CYS A 499 16.21 4.88 -9.07
CA CYS A 499 15.66 5.12 -7.74
C CYS A 499 14.60 4.08 -7.36
N GLU A 500 13.69 3.73 -8.29
CA GLU A 500 12.71 2.67 -8.09
C GLU A 500 13.35 1.30 -7.86
N LEU A 501 14.37 0.94 -8.65
CA LEU A 501 15.10 -0.32 -8.47
C LEU A 501 15.74 -0.38 -7.10
N ARG A 502 16.40 0.69 -6.66
CA ARG A 502 17.00 0.80 -5.33
C ARG A 502 15.97 0.61 -4.22
N ASN A 503 14.78 1.19 -4.36
CA ASN A 503 13.67 1.04 -3.43
C ASN A 503 13.14 -0.39 -3.42
N LEU A 504 12.92 -1.00 -4.59
CA LEU A 504 12.45 -2.40 -4.70
C LEU A 504 13.43 -3.38 -4.04
N ILE A 505 14.74 -3.18 -4.19
CA ILE A 505 15.76 -4.00 -3.53
C ILE A 505 15.70 -3.83 -2.01
N THR A 506 15.56 -2.60 -1.52
CA THR A 506 15.41 -2.32 -0.08
C THR A 506 14.17 -3.00 0.50
N ILE A 507 13.02 -2.89 -0.17
CA ILE A 507 11.77 -3.54 0.25
C ILE A 507 11.91 -5.07 0.23
N SER A 508 12.49 -5.62 -0.84
CA SER A 508 12.74 -7.06 -0.96
C SER A 508 13.62 -7.57 0.19
N TYR A 509 14.71 -6.86 0.50
CA TYR A 509 15.55 -7.17 1.64
C TYR A 509 14.78 -7.18 2.97
N LEU A 510 13.93 -6.19 3.20
CA LEU A 510 13.13 -6.10 4.42
C LEU A 510 12.12 -7.26 4.55
N ILE A 511 11.44 -7.61 3.46
CA ILE A 511 10.51 -8.76 3.42
C ILE A 511 11.27 -10.07 3.70
N ILE A 512 12.40 -10.30 3.02
CA ILE A 512 13.22 -11.50 3.20
C ILE A 512 13.74 -11.60 4.63
N LYS A 513 14.26 -10.49 5.17
CA LYS A 513 14.78 -10.44 6.55
C LYS A 513 13.70 -10.70 7.58
N GLY A 514 12.54 -10.04 7.47
CA GLY A 514 11.39 -10.29 8.35
C GLY A 514 10.94 -11.75 8.29
N ALA A 515 10.77 -12.31 7.10
CA ALA A 515 10.42 -13.70 6.89
C ALA A 515 11.46 -14.68 7.46
N THR A 516 12.74 -14.34 7.40
CA THR A 516 13.82 -15.16 7.97
C THR A 516 13.85 -15.13 9.50
N LEU A 517 13.49 -13.99 10.10
CA LEU A 517 13.46 -13.83 11.56
C LEU A 517 12.24 -14.49 12.21
N ARG A 518 11.13 -14.63 11.50
CA ARG A 518 9.88 -15.20 12.02
C ARG A 518 9.87 -16.73 11.90
N HIS A 519 10.09 -17.41 13.01
CA HIS A 519 10.13 -18.87 13.10
C HIS A 519 8.78 -19.47 13.48
N GLU A 520 7.72 -19.05 12.79
CA GLU A 520 6.35 -19.55 12.93
C GLU A 520 5.58 -19.36 11.62
N SER A 521 4.41 -19.96 11.50
CA SER A 521 3.41 -19.61 10.47
C SER A 521 2.24 -18.92 11.13
N ARG A 522 1.99 -17.65 10.74
CA ARG A 522 0.92 -16.80 11.29
C ARG A 522 0.37 -15.90 10.18
N GLY A 523 -0.94 -15.87 10.01
CA GLY A 523 -1.60 -15.07 8.99
C GLY A 523 -0.98 -15.23 7.60
N LEU A 524 -0.51 -14.14 7.02
CA LEU A 524 0.09 -14.09 5.67
C LEU A 524 1.49 -14.70 5.60
N HIS A 525 2.19 -14.86 6.71
CA HIS A 525 3.49 -15.50 6.71
C HIS A 525 3.32 -17.01 6.95
N TYR A 526 3.50 -17.79 5.90
CA TYR A 526 3.48 -19.23 5.94
C TYR A 526 4.82 -19.82 5.50
N THR A 527 5.42 -20.67 6.34
CA THR A 527 6.69 -21.34 6.04
C THR A 527 6.59 -22.85 6.33
N THR A 528 7.11 -23.65 5.41
CA THR A 528 7.10 -25.11 5.55
C THR A 528 8.04 -25.62 6.65
N ASP A 529 9.05 -24.83 7.04
CA ASP A 529 9.99 -25.20 8.10
C ASP A 529 9.42 -24.99 9.51
N TYR A 530 8.45 -24.06 9.67
CA TYR A 530 7.80 -23.75 10.93
C TYR A 530 6.29 -23.62 10.73
N PRO A 531 5.56 -24.74 10.53
CA PRO A 531 4.15 -24.71 10.15
C PRO A 531 3.19 -24.33 11.29
N GLY A 532 3.66 -24.29 12.53
CA GLY A 532 2.87 -23.94 13.72
C GLY A 532 3.08 -22.50 14.17
N LYS A 533 2.20 -22.02 15.05
CA LYS A 533 2.33 -20.72 15.73
C LYS A 533 3.18 -20.84 16.98
N LEU A 534 3.96 -19.83 17.29
CA LEU A 534 4.65 -19.70 18.57
C LEU A 534 3.64 -19.29 19.67
N PRO A 535 3.89 -19.69 20.93
CA PRO A 535 3.00 -19.36 22.04
C PRO A 535 3.07 -17.89 22.47
N PHE A 536 4.12 -17.18 22.07
CA PHE A 536 4.29 -15.75 22.32
C PHE A 536 4.12 -14.98 21.00
N ILE A 537 3.62 -13.76 21.11
CA ILE A 537 3.27 -12.91 19.99
C ILE A 537 4.21 -11.71 20.00
N GLU A 538 5.00 -11.56 18.94
CA GLU A 538 5.94 -10.47 18.81
C GLU A 538 5.93 -9.87 17.40
N ASN A 539 6.05 -8.55 17.33
CA ASN A 539 6.29 -7.85 16.08
C ASN A 539 7.75 -8.03 15.63
N THR A 540 7.97 -8.14 14.32
CA THR A 540 9.32 -8.18 13.75
C THR A 540 9.80 -6.74 13.51
N LEU A 541 10.63 -6.23 14.40
CA LEU A 541 11.18 -4.87 14.32
C LEU A 541 12.54 -4.84 13.61
N MET A 542 12.73 -3.89 12.68
CA MET A 542 13.97 -3.72 11.90
C MET A 542 14.42 -2.26 11.83
#